data_38538f29c4fcdbc33bd21dac894c95a2
#
_entry.id   38538f29c4fcdbc33bd21dac894c95a2
#
_cell.length_a   1.000
_cell.length_b   1.000
_cell.length_c   1.000
_cell.angle_alpha   90.00
_cell.angle_beta   90.00
_cell.angle_gamma   90.00
#
_symmetry.space_group_name_H-M   'P 1'
#
loop_
_entity.id
_entity.type
_entity.pdbx_description
1 polymer ?
#
loop_
_entity_poly.entity_id
_entity_poly.type
_entity_poly.pdbx_seq_one_letter_code
_entity_poly.pdbx_strand_id
1 'polypeptide(L)'
;TRLRLLTIQDLEEMVIRMFEEDAAPNLYFHNASLVRNICNQADLLSNAAQLPEEDIVNLKIAAVFLLAGFISDYQKPLDGALILVEKKLPEYGFSQGNIEEAKRLIENAFIGRNETMTDKILHDARYEYLGRVDYIKLTDRLFREMSEFGLKCDRRAWLEIQKKFLQEHDFLTDTARMLRNVPVEDQVKALSVYES
;
A
#
# COMPACT_ATOMS: atom_id res chain seq x y z
N THR A 1 0.32 1.34 -25.55
CA THR A 1 0.96 0.77 -24.38
C THR A 1 1.84 1.75 -23.63
N ARG A 2 2.77 2.36 -24.33
CA ARG A 2 3.59 3.44 -23.77
C ARG A 2 2.74 4.62 -23.32
N LEU A 3 1.68 4.95 -24.08
CA LEU A 3 0.72 6.00 -23.73
C LEU A 3 -0.04 5.64 -22.43
N ARG A 4 -0.42 4.38 -22.24
CA ARG A 4 -1.12 3.94 -21.04
C ARG A 4 -0.24 4.03 -19.79
N LEU A 5 1.05 3.70 -19.90
CA LEU A 5 2.01 3.83 -18.81
C LEU A 5 2.25 5.29 -18.44
N LEU A 6 2.32 6.20 -19.44
CA LEU A 6 2.39 7.63 -19.18
C LEU A 6 1.12 8.16 -18.51
N THR A 7 -0.04 7.66 -18.94
CA THR A 7 -1.32 8.01 -18.31
C THR A 7 -1.39 7.56 -16.86
N ILE A 8 -0.85 6.37 -16.53
CA ILE A 8 -0.78 5.89 -15.15
C ILE A 8 0.13 6.80 -14.31
N GLN A 9 1.22 7.30 -14.89
CA GLN A 9 2.08 8.27 -14.23
C GLN A 9 1.31 9.56 -13.90
N ASP A 10 0.46 10.02 -14.80
CA ASP A 10 -0.42 11.16 -14.56
C ASP A 10 -1.43 10.88 -13.44
N LEU A 11 -1.98 9.64 -13.38
CA LEU A 11 -2.84 9.22 -12.28
C LEU A 11 -2.10 9.25 -10.94
N GLU A 12 -0.87 8.74 -10.91
CA GLU A 12 -0.03 8.76 -9.70
C GLU A 12 0.19 10.20 -9.22
N GLU A 13 0.56 11.09 -10.12
CA GLU A 13 0.76 12.51 -9.81
C GLU A 13 -0.53 13.16 -9.29
N MET A 14 -1.68 12.81 -9.86
CA MET A 14 -2.98 13.31 -9.40
C MET A 14 -3.29 12.86 -7.98
N VAL A 15 -3.12 11.57 -7.67
CA VAL A 15 -3.38 11.03 -6.33
C VAL A 15 -2.40 11.62 -5.31
N ILE A 16 -1.13 11.74 -5.66
CA ILE A 16 -0.13 12.37 -4.79
C ILE A 16 -0.52 13.80 -4.46
N ARG A 17 -0.97 14.57 -5.47
CA ARG A 17 -1.45 15.93 -5.25
C ARG A 17 -2.67 15.99 -4.34
N MET A 18 -3.59 15.02 -4.46
CA MET A 18 -4.73 14.92 -3.56
C MET A 18 -4.29 14.72 -2.10
N PHE A 19 -3.28 13.87 -1.87
CA PHE A 19 -2.73 13.70 -0.52
C PHE A 19 -2.07 14.97 0.01
N GLU A 20 -1.42 15.73 -0.85
CA GLU A 20 -0.73 16.96 -0.45
C GLU A 20 -1.70 18.12 -0.19
N GLU A 21 -2.78 18.22 -0.95
CA GLU A 21 -3.71 19.36 -0.93
C GLU A 21 -5.01 19.11 -0.16
N ASP A 22 -5.56 17.89 -0.24
CA ASP A 22 -6.92 17.59 0.22
C ASP A 22 -6.95 16.69 1.46
N ALA A 23 -5.85 15.99 1.77
CA ALA A 23 -5.82 15.07 2.89
C ALA A 23 -5.67 15.78 4.23
N ALA A 24 -6.18 15.15 5.29
CA ALA A 24 -5.95 15.63 6.65
C ALA A 24 -4.43 15.72 6.94
N PRO A 25 -3.97 16.75 7.65
CA PRO A 25 -2.55 16.96 7.90
C PRO A 25 -1.92 15.92 8.82
N ASN A 26 -2.71 15.11 9.49
CA ASN A 26 -2.27 14.07 10.43
C ASN A 26 -2.24 12.66 9.84
N LEU A 27 -2.20 12.53 8.51
CA LEU A 27 -1.89 11.27 7.84
C LEU A 27 -0.37 11.07 7.80
N TYR A 28 0.21 10.70 8.94
CA TYR A 28 1.67 10.57 9.10
C TYR A 28 2.24 9.36 8.40
N PHE A 29 1.43 8.33 8.20
CA PHE A 29 1.80 7.06 7.58
C PHE A 29 1.14 6.86 6.22
N HIS A 30 -0.19 7.00 6.14
CA HIS A 30 -0.94 6.89 4.89
C HIS A 30 -0.88 8.23 4.15
N ASN A 31 0.20 8.45 3.44
CA ASN A 31 0.50 9.74 2.80
C ASN A 31 1.13 9.56 1.41
N ALA A 32 1.45 10.67 0.77
CA ALA A 32 2.06 10.67 -0.57
C ALA A 32 3.35 9.83 -0.64
N SER A 33 4.17 9.85 0.41
CA SER A 33 5.41 9.08 0.46
C SER A 33 5.15 7.58 0.38
N LEU A 34 4.14 7.09 1.10
CA LEU A 34 3.77 5.66 1.05
C LEU A 34 3.18 5.29 -0.31
N VAL A 35 2.37 6.15 -0.92
CA VAL A 35 1.86 5.93 -2.28
C VAL A 35 3.01 5.76 -3.26
N ARG A 36 4.00 6.65 -3.23
CA ARG A 36 5.18 6.56 -4.09
C ARG A 36 5.93 5.25 -3.88
N ASN A 37 6.11 4.86 -2.62
CA ASN A 37 6.81 3.62 -2.30
C ASN A 37 6.07 2.39 -2.83
N ILE A 38 4.76 2.32 -2.64
CA ILE A 38 3.94 1.20 -3.14
C ILE A 38 4.02 1.13 -4.67
N CYS A 39 3.92 2.26 -5.37
CA CYS A 39 4.02 2.31 -6.82
C CYS A 39 5.41 1.85 -7.31
N ASN A 40 6.48 2.30 -6.66
CA ASN A 40 7.84 1.89 -7.01
C ASN A 40 8.05 0.40 -6.79
N GLN A 41 7.55 -0.15 -5.69
CA GLN A 41 7.64 -1.58 -5.41
C GLN A 41 6.81 -2.41 -6.40
N ALA A 42 5.62 -1.95 -6.76
CA ALA A 42 4.80 -2.61 -7.78
C ALA A 42 5.52 -2.67 -9.13
N ASP A 43 6.18 -1.59 -9.53
CA ASP A 43 7.00 -1.55 -10.75
C ASP A 43 8.14 -2.57 -10.70
N LEU A 44 8.91 -2.55 -9.63
CA LEU A 44 10.06 -3.43 -9.46
C LEU A 44 9.66 -4.91 -9.46
N LEU A 45 8.64 -5.25 -8.69
CA LEU A 45 8.20 -6.64 -8.56
C LEU A 45 7.51 -7.16 -9.83
N SER A 46 6.73 -6.31 -10.52
CA SER A 46 6.08 -6.71 -11.78
C SER A 46 7.09 -6.93 -12.90
N ASN A 47 8.13 -6.10 -12.96
CA ASN A 47 9.20 -6.28 -13.93
C ASN A 47 9.97 -7.59 -13.69
N ALA A 48 10.27 -7.89 -12.43
CA ALA A 48 10.95 -9.14 -12.05
C ALA A 48 10.11 -10.38 -12.37
N ALA A 49 8.78 -10.29 -12.22
CA ALA A 49 7.85 -11.39 -12.49
C ALA A 49 7.55 -11.59 -13.97
N GLN A 50 7.96 -10.65 -14.83
CA GLN A 50 7.72 -10.70 -16.28
C GLN A 50 6.24 -10.90 -16.63
N LEU A 51 5.36 -10.14 -15.96
CA LEU A 51 3.90 -10.21 -16.14
C LEU A 51 3.49 -9.75 -17.56
N PRO A 52 2.36 -10.26 -18.06
CA PRO A 52 1.73 -9.67 -19.25
C PRO A 52 1.45 -8.19 -19.03
N GLU A 53 1.55 -7.42 -20.09
CA GLU A 53 1.44 -5.98 -20.04
C GLU A 53 0.12 -5.48 -19.44
N GLU A 54 -1.00 -6.13 -19.78
CA GLU A 54 -2.31 -5.77 -19.25
C GLU A 54 -2.36 -5.95 -17.73
N ASP A 55 -1.73 -7.01 -17.22
CA ASP A 55 -1.63 -7.24 -15.78
C ASP A 55 -0.79 -6.17 -15.09
N ILE A 56 0.29 -5.73 -15.72
CA ILE A 56 1.12 -4.63 -15.20
C ILE A 56 0.30 -3.34 -15.12
N VAL A 57 -0.46 -3.01 -16.16
CA VAL A 57 -1.31 -1.82 -16.18
C VAL A 57 -2.32 -1.86 -15.03
N ASN A 58 -3.05 -2.95 -14.89
CA ASN A 58 -4.08 -3.08 -13.84
C ASN A 58 -3.47 -3.04 -12.44
N LEU A 59 -2.33 -3.69 -12.25
CA LEU A 59 -1.60 -3.66 -10.98
C LEU A 59 -1.15 -2.24 -10.62
N LYS A 60 -0.60 -1.52 -11.57
CA LYS A 60 -0.13 -0.14 -11.34
C LYS A 60 -1.28 0.80 -11.00
N ILE A 61 -2.42 0.64 -11.66
CA ILE A 61 -3.62 1.41 -11.32
C ILE A 61 -4.04 1.12 -9.88
N ALA A 62 -4.12 -0.15 -9.50
CA ALA A 62 -4.49 -0.54 -8.14
C ALA A 62 -3.52 0.02 -7.10
N ALA A 63 -2.22 -0.01 -7.39
CA ALA A 63 -1.19 0.55 -6.50
C ALA A 63 -1.38 2.05 -6.28
N VAL A 64 -1.71 2.80 -7.34
CA VAL A 64 -1.95 4.24 -7.27
C VAL A 64 -3.12 4.57 -6.34
N PHE A 65 -4.22 3.83 -6.46
CA PHE A 65 -5.47 4.14 -5.75
C PHE A 65 -5.63 3.44 -4.40
N LEU A 66 -4.75 2.50 -4.06
CA LEU A 66 -4.91 1.63 -2.89
C LEU A 66 -5.19 2.41 -1.59
N LEU A 67 -4.48 3.50 -1.37
CA LEU A 67 -4.58 4.30 -0.13
C LEU A 67 -5.45 5.54 -0.29
N ALA A 68 -5.97 5.82 -1.47
CA ALA A 68 -6.64 7.09 -1.77
C ALA A 68 -7.91 7.31 -0.94
N GLY A 69 -8.56 6.25 -0.49
CA GLY A 69 -9.75 6.34 0.35
C GLY A 69 -9.51 6.95 1.73
N PHE A 70 -8.27 6.93 2.23
CA PHE A 70 -7.92 7.59 3.49
C PHE A 70 -8.09 9.11 3.42
N ILE A 71 -8.09 9.69 2.23
CA ILE A 71 -8.32 11.12 2.04
C ILE A 71 -9.79 11.49 2.34
N SER A 72 -10.73 10.65 1.89
CA SER A 72 -12.17 10.94 1.98
C SER A 72 -12.81 10.50 3.30
N ASP A 73 -12.47 9.30 3.78
CA ASP A 73 -13.01 8.76 5.03
C ASP A 73 -12.01 7.77 5.63
N TYR A 74 -11.40 8.18 6.72
CA TYR A 74 -10.37 7.36 7.40
C TYR A 74 -10.90 6.00 7.85
N GLN A 75 -12.17 5.93 8.23
CA GLN A 75 -12.78 4.68 8.73
C GLN A 75 -13.23 3.75 7.62
N LYS A 76 -13.32 4.24 6.38
CA LYS A 76 -13.78 3.47 5.20
C LYS A 76 -12.85 3.66 4.01
N PRO A 77 -11.55 3.35 4.15
CA PRO A 77 -10.59 3.61 3.08
C PRO A 77 -10.84 2.75 1.83
N LEU A 78 -11.36 1.53 1.97
CA LEU A 78 -11.70 0.70 0.83
C LEU A 78 -12.82 1.35 0.00
N ASP A 79 -13.90 1.76 0.63
CA ASP A 79 -15.04 2.37 -0.07
C ASP A 79 -14.61 3.62 -0.85
N GLY A 80 -13.81 4.48 -0.22
CA GLY A 80 -13.29 5.68 -0.86
C GLY A 80 -12.38 5.38 -2.05
N ALA A 81 -11.53 4.37 -1.95
CA ALA A 81 -10.67 3.94 -3.05
C ALA A 81 -11.50 3.46 -4.25
N LEU A 82 -12.49 2.61 -4.02
CA LEU A 82 -13.34 2.07 -5.08
C LEU A 82 -14.16 3.17 -5.78
N ILE A 83 -14.69 4.12 -5.02
CA ILE A 83 -15.42 5.26 -5.56
C ILE A 83 -14.51 6.09 -6.46
N LEU A 84 -13.29 6.35 -6.03
CA LEU A 84 -12.34 7.16 -6.78
C LEU A 84 -11.89 6.48 -8.07
N VAL A 85 -11.65 5.17 -8.04
CA VAL A 85 -11.34 4.36 -9.24
C VAL A 85 -12.47 4.47 -10.26
N GLU A 86 -13.71 4.26 -9.83
CA GLU A 86 -14.90 4.31 -10.69
C GLU A 86 -15.05 5.68 -11.34
N LYS A 87 -14.75 6.75 -10.61
CA LYS A 87 -14.88 8.12 -11.09
C LYS A 87 -13.73 8.53 -12.01
N LYS A 88 -12.49 8.22 -11.65
CA LYS A 88 -11.31 8.77 -12.32
C LYS A 88 -10.84 7.99 -13.54
N LEU A 89 -10.93 6.68 -13.53
CA LEU A 89 -10.41 5.88 -14.63
C LEU A 89 -11.07 6.19 -15.98
N PRO A 90 -12.42 6.37 -16.07
CA PRO A 90 -13.01 6.77 -17.34
C PRO A 90 -12.50 8.14 -17.84
N GLU A 91 -12.26 9.08 -16.95
CA GLU A 91 -11.73 10.42 -17.31
C GLU A 91 -10.34 10.31 -17.96
N TYR A 92 -9.57 9.28 -17.62
CA TYR A 92 -8.23 9.03 -18.16
C TYR A 92 -8.22 8.01 -19.30
N GLY A 93 -9.38 7.63 -19.82
CA GLY A 93 -9.49 6.75 -20.99
C GLY A 93 -9.34 5.26 -20.74
N PHE A 94 -9.41 4.82 -19.50
CA PHE A 94 -9.36 3.40 -19.18
C PHE A 94 -10.71 2.72 -19.38
N SER A 95 -10.67 1.43 -19.73
CA SER A 95 -11.86 0.63 -20.02
C SER A 95 -12.58 0.18 -18.74
N GLN A 96 -13.82 -0.29 -18.91
CA GLN A 96 -14.57 -0.92 -17.82
C GLN A 96 -13.83 -2.16 -17.27
N GLY A 97 -13.16 -2.91 -18.13
CA GLY A 97 -12.33 -4.04 -17.70
C GLY A 97 -11.18 -3.63 -16.79
N ASN A 98 -10.51 -2.51 -17.07
CA ASN A 98 -9.48 -1.96 -16.19
C ASN A 98 -10.06 -1.52 -14.84
N ILE A 99 -11.23 -0.89 -14.86
CA ILE A 99 -11.92 -0.45 -13.64
C ILE A 99 -12.23 -1.64 -12.74
N GLU A 100 -12.86 -2.67 -13.31
CA GLU A 100 -13.25 -3.87 -12.55
C GLU A 100 -12.05 -4.61 -11.99
N GLU A 101 -10.98 -4.78 -12.77
CA GLU A 101 -9.78 -5.47 -12.31
C GLU A 101 -9.03 -4.67 -11.24
N ALA A 102 -8.91 -3.36 -11.39
CA ALA A 102 -8.32 -2.51 -10.37
C ALA A 102 -9.10 -2.58 -9.06
N LYS A 103 -10.43 -2.54 -9.13
CA LYS A 103 -11.30 -2.68 -7.95
C LYS A 103 -11.12 -4.05 -7.29
N ARG A 104 -11.05 -5.12 -8.08
CA ARG A 104 -10.82 -6.48 -7.57
C ARG A 104 -9.51 -6.58 -6.80
N LEU A 105 -8.43 -6.05 -7.38
CA LEU A 105 -7.11 -6.04 -6.73
C LEU A 105 -7.12 -5.26 -5.41
N ILE A 106 -7.75 -4.09 -5.39
CA ILE A 106 -7.87 -3.27 -4.19
C ILE A 106 -8.69 -3.98 -3.11
N GLU A 107 -9.85 -4.53 -3.47
CA GLU A 107 -10.68 -5.31 -2.53
C GLU A 107 -9.90 -6.47 -1.93
N ASN A 108 -9.22 -7.25 -2.76
CA ASN A 108 -8.41 -8.38 -2.30
C ASN A 108 -7.28 -7.95 -1.37
N ALA A 109 -6.64 -6.82 -1.66
CA ALA A 109 -5.60 -6.27 -0.78
C ALA A 109 -6.14 -5.93 0.61
N PHE A 110 -7.35 -5.37 0.69
CA PHE A 110 -7.96 -5.01 1.98
C PHE A 110 -8.46 -6.22 2.78
N ILE A 111 -8.91 -7.29 2.12
CA ILE A 111 -9.40 -8.49 2.81
C ILE A 111 -8.33 -9.58 2.96
N GLY A 112 -7.13 -9.37 2.45
CA GLY A 112 -6.04 -10.34 2.57
C GLY A 112 -6.16 -11.54 1.64
N ARG A 113 -6.84 -11.41 0.50
CA ARG A 113 -7.01 -12.48 -0.47
C ARG A 113 -5.98 -12.36 -1.59
N ASN A 114 -5.15 -13.38 -1.76
CA ASN A 114 -4.02 -13.38 -2.70
C ASN A 114 -4.17 -14.52 -3.71
N GLU A 115 -5.06 -14.34 -4.69
CA GLU A 115 -5.42 -15.37 -5.67
C GLU A 115 -4.48 -15.39 -6.88
N THR A 116 -4.07 -14.21 -7.36
CA THR A 116 -3.25 -14.07 -8.57
C THR A 116 -1.85 -13.55 -8.23
N MET A 117 -0.94 -13.63 -9.20
CA MET A 117 0.41 -13.04 -9.04
C MET A 117 0.31 -11.52 -8.80
N THR A 118 -0.61 -10.84 -9.47
CA THR A 118 -0.83 -9.39 -9.25
C THR A 118 -1.32 -9.09 -7.84
N ASP A 119 -2.19 -9.91 -7.27
CA ASP A 119 -2.59 -9.79 -5.86
C ASP A 119 -1.38 -9.91 -4.93
N LYS A 120 -0.53 -10.91 -5.18
CA LYS A 120 0.67 -11.16 -4.36
C LYS A 120 1.66 -10.00 -4.44
N ILE A 121 1.85 -9.44 -5.63
CA ILE A 121 2.74 -8.30 -5.83
C ILE A 121 2.20 -7.05 -5.10
N LEU A 122 0.91 -6.79 -5.20
CA LEU A 122 0.30 -5.66 -4.50
C LEU A 122 0.42 -5.80 -2.98
N HIS A 123 0.21 -7.01 -2.45
CA HIS A 123 0.45 -7.34 -1.05
C HIS A 123 1.89 -7.02 -0.65
N ASP A 124 2.87 -7.50 -1.40
CA ASP A 124 4.27 -7.30 -1.10
C ASP A 124 4.70 -5.84 -1.22
N ALA A 125 4.15 -5.12 -2.19
CA ALA A 125 4.39 -3.69 -2.35
C ALA A 125 3.85 -2.89 -1.15
N ARG A 126 2.65 -3.22 -0.69
CA ARG A 126 2.00 -2.58 0.47
C ARG A 126 2.80 -2.78 1.76
N TYR A 127 3.32 -3.98 1.97
CA TYR A 127 3.99 -4.38 3.22
C TYR A 127 5.51 -4.36 3.14
N GLU A 128 6.07 -3.79 2.08
CA GLU A 128 7.52 -3.65 1.93
C GLU A 128 8.17 -2.98 3.14
N TYR A 129 7.49 -2.00 3.74
CA TYR A 129 8.01 -1.26 4.89
C TYR A 129 8.34 -2.15 6.10
N LEU A 130 7.73 -3.33 6.21
CA LEU A 130 8.01 -4.28 7.30
C LEU A 130 9.46 -4.80 7.27
N GLY A 131 10.10 -4.79 6.11
CA GLY A 131 11.49 -5.22 5.95
C GLY A 131 12.50 -4.08 5.82
N ARG A 132 12.11 -2.85 6.11
CA ARG A 132 12.98 -1.67 5.98
C ARG A 132 13.74 -1.39 7.26
N VAL A 133 14.91 -0.76 7.10
CA VAL A 133 15.74 -0.32 8.23
C VAL A 133 15.04 0.77 9.07
N ASP A 134 14.11 1.52 8.49
CA ASP A 134 13.36 2.57 9.17
C ASP A 134 11.96 2.12 9.64
N TYR A 135 11.73 0.80 9.74
CA TYR A 135 10.46 0.21 10.15
C TYR A 135 9.92 0.80 11.46
N ILE A 136 10.78 0.92 12.48
CA ILE A 136 10.35 1.43 13.81
C ILE A 136 9.78 2.84 13.68
N LYS A 137 10.46 3.69 12.92
CA LYS A 137 10.00 5.05 12.66
C LYS A 137 8.64 5.08 11.94
N LEU A 138 8.47 4.18 10.96
CA LEU A 138 7.24 4.08 10.20
C LEU A 138 6.08 3.57 11.06
N THR A 139 6.32 2.54 11.86
CA THR A 139 5.26 2.01 12.74
C THR A 139 4.89 3.02 13.85
N ASP A 140 5.82 3.83 14.33
CA ASP A 140 5.53 4.93 15.26
C ASP A 140 4.63 5.98 14.61
N ARG A 141 4.87 6.33 13.36
CA ARG A 141 4.00 7.23 12.60
C ARG A 141 2.60 6.65 12.45
N LEU A 142 2.50 5.36 12.17
CA LEU A 142 1.21 4.68 12.06
C LEU A 142 0.47 4.70 13.39
N PHE A 143 1.13 4.43 14.50
CA PHE A 143 0.53 4.49 15.83
C PHE A 143 -0.01 5.88 16.14
N ARG A 144 0.77 6.91 15.88
CA ARG A 144 0.36 8.30 16.08
C ARG A 144 -0.87 8.65 15.23
N GLU A 145 -0.83 8.28 13.95
CA GLU A 145 -1.95 8.51 13.04
C GLU A 145 -3.23 7.83 13.53
N MET A 146 -3.16 6.52 13.79
CA MET A 146 -4.32 5.74 14.22
C MET A 146 -4.88 6.25 15.55
N SER A 147 -4.02 6.67 16.47
CA SER A 147 -4.42 7.21 17.76
C SER A 147 -5.19 8.54 17.60
N GLU A 148 -4.74 9.40 16.69
CA GLU A 148 -5.43 10.67 16.40
C GLU A 148 -6.75 10.46 15.65
N PHE A 149 -6.91 9.32 14.97
CA PHE A 149 -8.17 8.96 14.31
C PHE A 149 -9.04 7.99 15.13
N GLY A 150 -8.76 7.83 16.40
CA GLY A 150 -9.67 7.17 17.33
C GLY A 150 -9.23 5.83 17.88
N LEU A 151 -8.07 5.29 17.50
CA LEU A 151 -7.54 4.06 18.09
C LEU A 151 -7.27 4.29 19.57
N LYS A 152 -7.85 3.43 20.41
CA LYS A 152 -7.67 3.49 21.86
C LYS A 152 -6.88 2.29 22.33
N CYS A 153 -5.55 2.38 22.27
CA CYS A 153 -4.66 1.42 22.90
C CYS A 153 -3.40 2.16 23.35
N ASP A 154 -2.75 1.66 24.40
CA ASP A 154 -1.49 2.24 24.82
C ASP A 154 -0.34 1.74 23.95
N ARG A 155 0.84 2.35 24.13
CA ARG A 155 2.02 2.00 23.35
C ARG A 155 2.43 0.54 23.52
N ARG A 156 2.33 0.02 24.71
CA ARG A 156 2.68 -1.38 25.01
C ARG A 156 1.80 -2.36 24.22
N ALA A 157 0.48 -2.13 24.23
CA ALA A 157 -0.47 -2.93 23.45
C ALA A 157 -0.19 -2.83 21.96
N TRP A 158 0.12 -1.62 21.48
CA TRP A 158 0.50 -1.40 20.10
C TRP A 158 1.74 -2.20 19.69
N LEU A 159 2.79 -2.20 20.50
CA LEU A 159 4.02 -2.95 20.23
C LEU A 159 3.77 -4.45 20.17
N GLU A 160 2.92 -4.98 21.04
CA GLU A 160 2.53 -6.39 21.00
C GLU A 160 1.76 -6.75 19.73
N ILE A 161 0.86 -5.87 19.29
CA ILE A 161 0.13 -6.03 18.01
C ILE A 161 1.11 -6.07 16.85
N GLN A 162 2.11 -5.17 16.84
CA GLN A 162 3.10 -5.14 15.78
C GLN A 162 4.00 -6.38 15.75
N LYS A 163 4.41 -6.88 16.91
CA LYS A 163 5.20 -8.13 17.00
C LYS A 163 4.43 -9.30 16.40
N LYS A 164 3.16 -9.45 16.76
CA LYS A 164 2.30 -10.50 16.24
C LYS A 164 2.14 -10.37 14.73
N PHE A 165 1.90 -9.16 14.24
CA PHE A 165 1.77 -8.90 12.81
C PHE A 165 3.04 -9.28 12.04
N LEU A 166 4.22 -8.89 12.54
CA LEU A 166 5.50 -9.26 11.95
C LEU A 166 5.71 -10.78 11.89
N GLN A 167 5.38 -11.47 12.98
CA GLN A 167 5.57 -12.92 13.10
C GLN A 167 4.63 -13.71 12.18
N GLU A 168 3.44 -13.19 11.92
CA GLU A 168 2.42 -13.82 11.07
C GLU A 168 2.54 -13.40 9.59
N HIS A 169 3.28 -12.35 9.31
CA HIS A 169 3.42 -11.82 7.95
C HIS A 169 4.45 -12.62 7.15
N ASP A 170 4.10 -12.91 5.89
CA ASP A 170 5.01 -13.46 4.88
C ASP A 170 4.99 -12.59 3.63
N PHE A 171 6.16 -12.41 3.00
CA PHE A 171 6.21 -11.93 1.64
C PHE A 171 5.88 -13.09 0.70
N LEU A 172 5.12 -12.81 -0.35
CA LEU A 172 4.50 -13.84 -1.18
C LEU A 172 5.23 -14.09 -2.49
N THR A 173 6.11 -13.16 -2.90
CA THR A 173 6.93 -13.30 -4.11
C THR A 173 8.38 -13.59 -3.76
N ASP A 174 9.06 -14.34 -4.62
CA ASP A 174 10.48 -14.66 -4.43
C ASP A 174 11.34 -13.40 -4.42
N THR A 175 11.05 -12.46 -5.32
CA THR A 175 11.81 -11.20 -5.40
C THR A 175 11.69 -10.38 -4.13
N ALA A 176 10.47 -10.25 -3.59
CA ALA A 176 10.28 -9.52 -2.33
C ALA A 176 11.04 -10.19 -1.18
N ARG A 177 11.02 -11.51 -1.09
CA ARG A 177 11.79 -12.25 -0.08
C ARG A 177 13.28 -11.99 -0.19
N MET A 178 13.81 -11.97 -1.41
CA MET A 178 15.23 -11.72 -1.67
C MET A 178 15.66 -10.29 -1.32
N LEU A 179 14.75 -9.32 -1.48
CA LEU A 179 15.05 -7.91 -1.27
C LEU A 179 14.87 -7.45 0.18
N ARG A 180 14.49 -8.33 1.10
CA ARG A 180 14.32 -7.95 2.51
C ARG A 180 15.66 -7.59 3.13
N ASN A 181 15.78 -6.33 3.54
CA ASN A 181 17.00 -5.83 4.17
C ASN A 181 17.10 -6.24 5.63
N VAL A 182 15.95 -6.29 6.33
CA VAL A 182 15.91 -6.60 7.76
C VAL A 182 15.01 -7.81 7.99
N PRO A 183 15.55 -8.92 8.54
CA PRO A 183 14.75 -10.08 8.90
C PRO A 183 13.70 -9.77 9.97
N VAL A 184 12.62 -10.55 9.99
CA VAL A 184 11.53 -10.40 10.97
C VAL A 184 12.05 -10.44 12.41
N GLU A 185 12.96 -11.37 12.71
CA GLU A 185 13.52 -11.53 14.06
C GLU A 185 14.20 -10.25 14.55
N ASP A 186 14.91 -9.56 13.65
CA ASP A 186 15.59 -8.31 13.98
C ASP A 186 14.61 -7.16 14.20
N GLN A 187 13.50 -7.13 13.42
CA GLN A 187 12.44 -6.15 13.62
C GLN A 187 11.72 -6.37 14.97
N VAL A 188 11.44 -7.63 15.32
CA VAL A 188 10.83 -7.99 16.61
C VAL A 188 11.72 -7.56 17.77
N LYS A 189 13.03 -7.80 17.66
CA LYS A 189 14.02 -7.36 18.68
C LYS A 189 14.04 -5.83 18.80
N ALA A 190 14.00 -5.12 17.67
CA ALA A 190 13.98 -3.66 17.66
C ALA A 190 12.75 -3.10 18.38
N LEU A 191 11.58 -3.71 18.16
CA LEU A 191 10.35 -3.34 18.89
C LEU A 191 10.50 -3.59 20.40
N SER A 192 11.13 -4.69 20.80
CA SER A 192 11.32 -5.04 22.21
C SER A 192 12.21 -4.03 22.94
N VAL A 193 13.22 -3.47 22.27
CA VAL A 193 14.05 -2.39 22.84
C VAL A 193 13.23 -1.14 23.13
N TYR A 194 12.21 -0.86 22.33
CA TYR A 194 11.32 0.28 22.53
C TYR A 194 10.39 0.15 23.74
N GLU A 195 10.21 -1.07 24.28
CA GLU A 195 9.41 -1.30 25.48
C GLU A 195 10.12 -0.90 26.77
N SER A 196 11.44 -0.85 26.72
CA SER A 196 12.25 -0.50 27.88
C SER A 196 12.52 1.01 27.92
#